data_444192a8e9ea57d96c4c81b81018ab9a
#
_entry.id   444192a8e9ea57d96c4c81b81018ab9a
#
_cell.length_a   1.000
_cell.length_b   1.000
_cell.length_c   1.000
_cell.angle_alpha   90.00
_cell.angle_beta   90.00
_cell.angle_gamma   90.00
#
_symmetry.space_group_name_H-M   'P 1'
#
loop_
_entity.id
_entity.type
_entity.pdbx_description
1 polymer ?
#
loop_
_entity_poly.entity_id
_entity_poly.type
_entity_poly.pdbx_seq_one_letter_code
_entity_poly.pdbx_strand_id
1 'polypeptide(L)'
;MEVSLPKCRYRADVAAHRWQRKQTGSTAIFECKQALCDLRRDNCHSEAALRRLELICERRQILEACLRAHYPTVRNGDSLFPEFDLQNFSAIGHRGYAHLLRDMRALQNRLYDCTKFDKLIRYRCANLFFLVLPEELFREPQIPVGWGALVESNGALTLKRKPTWRDTTAEDRIGLLERIAIAGTRVLNRQLEIGWDQVAAGRS
;
A
#
# COMPACT_ATOMS: atom_id res chain seq x y z
N MET A 1 16.14 1.52 6.64
CA MET A 1 17.11 1.31 5.51
C MET A 1 16.37 1.59 4.22
N GLU A 2 16.70 2.68 3.55
CA GLU A 2 16.07 3.00 2.25
C GLU A 2 16.56 2.08 1.14
N VAL A 3 15.63 1.56 0.35
CA VAL A 3 15.88 0.68 -0.79
C VAL A 3 15.55 1.41 -2.08
N SER A 4 16.54 1.55 -2.98
CA SER A 4 16.30 2.09 -4.32
C SER A 4 15.41 1.16 -5.11
N LEU A 5 14.44 1.70 -5.84
CA LEU A 5 13.50 0.89 -6.61
C LEU A 5 14.00 0.66 -8.05
N PRO A 6 13.71 -0.50 -8.65
CA PRO A 6 14.06 -0.74 -10.06
C PRO A 6 13.23 0.17 -10.96
N LYS A 7 13.79 0.53 -12.12
CA LYS A 7 13.13 1.31 -13.20
C LYS A 7 12.68 2.73 -12.83
N CYS A 8 12.97 3.20 -11.62
CA CYS A 8 12.61 4.56 -11.22
C CYS A 8 13.63 5.17 -10.24
N ARG A 9 13.56 6.49 -10.06
CA ARG A 9 14.43 7.24 -9.14
C ARG A 9 13.95 7.25 -7.68
N TYR A 10 12.86 6.56 -7.40
CA TYR A 10 12.28 6.55 -6.06
C TYR A 10 12.98 5.53 -5.17
N ARG A 11 12.84 5.75 -3.87
CA ARG A 11 13.29 4.83 -2.82
C ARG A 11 12.10 4.47 -1.96
N ALA A 12 12.10 3.25 -1.46
CA ALA A 12 11.17 2.78 -0.44
C ALA A 12 11.87 2.79 0.93
N ASP A 13 11.12 3.07 1.98
CA ASP A 13 11.64 3.01 3.35
C ASP A 13 12.00 1.56 3.72
N VAL A 14 11.12 0.62 3.34
CA VAL A 14 11.36 -0.81 3.49
C VAL A 14 10.86 -1.53 2.23
N ALA A 15 11.61 -2.54 1.79
CA ALA A 15 11.18 -3.47 0.76
C ALA A 15 11.35 -4.91 1.27
N ALA A 16 10.45 -5.79 0.88
CA ALA A 16 10.45 -7.18 1.28
C ALA A 16 10.23 -8.10 0.08
N HIS A 17 10.83 -9.28 0.18
CA HIS A 17 10.67 -10.37 -0.78
C HIS A 17 10.26 -11.62 -0.02
N ARG A 18 9.14 -12.25 -0.44
CA ARG A 18 8.70 -13.52 0.10
C ARG A 18 9.23 -14.63 -0.79
N TRP A 19 10.07 -15.49 -0.24
CA TRP A 19 10.56 -16.67 -0.94
C TRP A 19 9.43 -17.65 -1.25
N GLN A 20 9.45 -18.21 -2.45
CA GLN A 20 8.62 -19.35 -2.84
C GLN A 20 9.52 -20.40 -3.51
N ARG A 21 9.32 -21.70 -3.14
CA ARG A 21 10.09 -22.80 -3.74
C ARG A 21 9.98 -22.77 -5.26
N LYS A 22 11.12 -22.79 -5.95
CA LYS A 22 11.27 -22.88 -7.42
C LYS A 22 10.75 -21.68 -8.22
N GLN A 23 10.31 -20.61 -7.60
CA GLN A 23 9.81 -19.40 -8.31
C GLN A 23 10.28 -18.14 -7.61
N THR A 24 10.42 -17.07 -8.40
CA THR A 24 10.60 -15.72 -7.84
C THR A 24 9.35 -15.37 -7.06
N GLY A 25 9.47 -15.28 -5.75
CA GLY A 25 8.36 -15.02 -4.83
C GLY A 25 7.72 -13.64 -5.01
N SER A 26 6.76 -13.34 -4.16
CA SER A 26 6.09 -12.03 -4.15
C SER A 26 6.95 -10.97 -3.47
N THR A 27 6.75 -9.72 -3.87
CA THR A 27 7.47 -8.55 -3.37
C THR A 27 6.51 -7.52 -2.77
N ALA A 28 6.99 -6.79 -1.77
CA ALA A 28 6.22 -5.74 -1.14
C ALA A 28 7.10 -4.50 -0.88
N ILE A 29 6.47 -3.33 -0.96
CA ILE A 29 7.07 -2.03 -0.63
C ILE A 29 6.27 -1.42 0.51
N PHE A 30 6.99 -0.85 1.48
CA PHE A 30 6.42 -0.15 2.62
C PHE A 30 6.96 1.27 2.66
N GLU A 31 6.05 2.23 2.73
CA GLU A 31 6.32 3.66 2.95
C GLU A 31 5.85 4.04 4.35
N CYS A 32 6.77 4.48 5.18
CA CYS A 32 6.49 4.86 6.56
C CYS A 32 6.26 6.38 6.64
N LYS A 33 5.17 6.80 7.27
CA LYS A 33 4.84 8.21 7.47
C LYS A 33 4.57 8.45 8.95
N GLN A 34 5.43 9.23 9.58
CA GLN A 34 5.35 9.53 11.01
C GLN A 34 4.65 10.86 11.29
N ALA A 35 4.53 11.72 10.29
CA ALA A 35 3.90 13.03 10.43
C ALA A 35 2.95 13.32 9.27
N LEU A 36 1.90 14.10 9.57
CA LEU A 36 0.91 14.50 8.56
C LEU A 36 1.52 15.32 7.42
N CYS A 37 2.55 16.11 7.70
CA CYS A 37 3.26 16.89 6.67
C CYS A 37 3.99 15.97 5.66
N ASP A 38 4.54 14.83 6.09
CA ASP A 38 5.19 13.87 5.21
C ASP A 38 4.19 13.11 4.35
N LEU A 39 3.05 12.75 4.94
CA LEU A 39 1.96 12.14 4.19
C LEU A 39 1.42 13.12 3.12
N ARG A 40 1.22 14.39 3.49
CA ARG A 40 0.73 15.43 2.59
C ARG A 40 1.71 15.79 1.47
N ARG A 41 3.02 15.72 1.72
CA ARG A 41 4.04 15.97 0.70
C ARG A 41 3.97 14.97 -0.46
N ASP A 42 3.71 13.71 -0.14
CA ASP A 42 3.63 12.64 -1.12
C ASP A 42 2.21 12.42 -1.67
N ASN A 43 1.23 13.11 -1.09
CA ASN A 43 -0.20 13.01 -1.40
C ASN A 43 -0.75 14.32 -2.00
N CYS A 44 -2.02 14.34 -2.35
CA CYS A 44 -2.68 15.54 -2.86
C CYS A 44 -2.92 16.59 -1.76
N HIS A 45 -2.70 17.88 -2.08
CA HIS A 45 -2.85 19.01 -1.16
C HIS A 45 -4.26 19.63 -1.13
N SER A 46 -5.24 19.09 -1.86
CA SER A 46 -6.58 19.68 -1.92
C SER A 46 -7.44 19.26 -0.71
N GLU A 47 -7.44 20.10 0.34
CA GLU A 47 -8.29 19.88 1.53
C GLU A 47 -9.79 19.77 1.17
N ALA A 48 -10.26 20.59 0.23
CA ALA A 48 -11.65 20.53 -0.20
C ALA A 48 -12.01 19.17 -0.83
N ALA A 49 -11.11 18.61 -1.64
CA ALA A 49 -11.30 17.30 -2.23
C ALA A 49 -11.22 16.17 -1.19
N LEU A 50 -10.34 16.28 -0.20
CA LEU A 50 -10.25 15.34 0.91
C LEU A 50 -11.54 15.35 1.76
N ARG A 51 -12.03 16.52 2.16
CA ARG A 51 -13.31 16.65 2.89
C ARG A 51 -14.47 16.03 2.09
N ARG A 52 -14.53 16.30 0.78
CA ARG A 52 -15.55 15.69 -0.08
C ARG A 52 -15.44 14.17 -0.13
N LEU A 53 -14.22 13.62 -0.15
CA LEU A 53 -13.99 12.19 -0.11
C LEU A 53 -14.45 11.58 1.22
N GLU A 54 -14.18 12.24 2.34
CA GLU A 54 -14.65 11.83 3.67
C GLU A 54 -16.18 11.74 3.72
N LEU A 55 -16.89 12.78 3.26
CA LEU A 55 -18.36 12.77 3.18
C LEU A 55 -18.91 11.63 2.30
N ILE A 56 -18.25 11.34 1.18
CA ILE A 56 -18.63 10.23 0.31
C ILE A 56 -18.43 8.89 1.02
N CYS A 57 -17.35 8.73 1.78
CA CYS A 57 -17.07 7.51 2.55
C CYS A 57 -18.09 7.31 3.68
N GLU A 58 -18.43 8.34 4.43
CA GLU A 58 -19.48 8.30 5.45
C GLU A 58 -20.83 7.85 4.84
N ARG A 59 -21.21 8.49 3.72
CA ARG A 59 -22.43 8.11 3.00
C ARG A 59 -22.40 6.67 2.51
N ARG A 60 -21.23 6.19 2.07
CA ARG A 60 -21.05 4.78 1.70
C ARG A 60 -21.30 3.85 2.87
N GLN A 61 -20.73 4.13 4.04
CA GLN A 61 -20.91 3.33 5.25
C GLN A 61 -22.37 3.25 5.67
N ILE A 62 -23.11 4.37 5.65
CA ILE A 62 -24.53 4.42 5.95
C ILE A 62 -25.32 3.56 4.96
N LEU A 63 -25.04 3.70 3.66
CA LEU A 63 -25.73 2.97 2.62
C LEU A 63 -25.44 1.46 2.70
N GLU A 64 -24.20 1.07 2.99
CA GLU A 64 -23.80 -0.32 3.20
C GLU A 64 -24.51 -0.92 4.43
N ALA A 65 -24.65 -0.15 5.51
CA ALA A 65 -25.42 -0.57 6.68
C ALA A 65 -26.90 -0.82 6.34
N CYS A 66 -27.53 0.08 5.58
CA CYS A 66 -28.88 -0.10 5.10
C CYS A 66 -29.03 -1.32 4.17
N LEU A 67 -28.08 -1.50 3.24
CA LEU A 67 -28.08 -2.65 2.33
C LEU A 67 -27.91 -3.99 3.08
N ARG A 68 -27.09 -4.03 4.13
CA ARG A 68 -26.98 -5.22 5.00
C ARG A 68 -28.30 -5.58 5.68
N ALA A 69 -29.03 -4.57 6.15
CA ALA A 69 -30.31 -4.78 6.81
C ALA A 69 -31.38 -5.32 5.83
N HIS A 70 -31.40 -4.83 4.58
CA HIS A 70 -32.37 -5.20 3.57
C HIS A 70 -32.03 -6.49 2.79
N TYR A 71 -30.74 -6.81 2.68
CA TYR A 71 -30.23 -7.96 1.91
C TYR A 71 -29.26 -8.82 2.74
N PRO A 72 -29.75 -9.50 3.80
CA PRO A 72 -28.88 -10.28 4.70
C PRO A 72 -28.23 -11.48 4.03
N THR A 73 -28.75 -11.93 2.87
CA THR A 73 -28.28 -13.12 2.13
C THR A 73 -27.11 -12.86 1.17
N VAL A 74 -26.70 -11.62 0.98
CA VAL A 74 -25.57 -11.27 0.09
C VAL A 74 -24.23 -11.45 0.82
N ARG A 75 -24.06 -12.60 1.47
CA ARG A 75 -22.76 -13.04 2.00
C ARG A 75 -22.07 -13.87 0.92
N ASN A 76 -20.94 -13.39 0.41
CA ASN A 76 -20.03 -14.20 -0.38
C ASN A 76 -18.94 -14.75 0.56
N GLY A 77 -19.09 -16.00 0.99
CA GLY A 77 -18.02 -16.75 1.62
C GLY A 77 -18.48 -17.60 2.81
N ASP A 78 -18.01 -18.83 2.84
CA ASP A 78 -17.96 -19.73 4.00
C ASP A 78 -16.74 -19.41 4.88
N SER A 79 -16.52 -18.13 5.20
CA SER A 79 -15.40 -17.76 6.06
C SER A 79 -15.70 -18.12 7.52
N LEU A 80 -14.72 -18.74 8.20
CA LEU A 80 -14.76 -19.00 9.65
C LEU A 80 -14.84 -17.72 10.48
N PHE A 81 -14.64 -16.55 9.86
CA PHE A 81 -14.65 -15.22 10.49
C PHE A 81 -15.62 -14.31 9.74
N PRO A 82 -16.92 -14.27 10.12
CA PRO A 82 -17.95 -13.47 9.44
C PRO A 82 -17.65 -11.97 9.36
N GLU A 83 -16.87 -11.44 10.28
CA GLU A 83 -16.43 -10.04 10.34
C GLU A 83 -15.47 -9.64 9.19
N PHE A 84 -14.82 -10.61 8.55
CA PHE A 84 -13.94 -10.40 7.40
C PHE A 84 -14.59 -10.73 6.06
N ASP A 85 -15.84 -11.19 6.05
CA ASP A 85 -16.57 -11.45 4.82
C ASP A 85 -16.85 -10.14 4.09
N LEU A 86 -16.14 -9.92 2.98
CA LEU A 86 -16.37 -8.82 2.07
C LEU A 86 -17.72 -9.03 1.38
N GLN A 87 -18.76 -8.39 1.89
CA GLN A 87 -20.07 -8.39 1.24
C GLN A 87 -19.94 -7.67 -0.10
N ASN A 88 -20.23 -8.38 -1.18
CA ASN A 88 -20.22 -7.81 -2.52
C ASN A 88 -21.50 -7.03 -2.81
N PHE A 89 -21.65 -5.84 -2.23
CA PHE A 89 -22.80 -4.96 -2.46
C PHE A 89 -22.96 -4.54 -3.93
N SER A 90 -21.90 -4.67 -4.75
CA SER A 90 -22.00 -4.37 -6.19
C SER A 90 -22.90 -5.37 -6.93
N ALA A 91 -23.05 -6.60 -6.42
CA ALA A 91 -23.92 -7.61 -6.98
C ALA A 91 -25.43 -7.29 -6.82
N ILE A 92 -25.79 -6.42 -5.85
CA ILE A 92 -27.18 -6.03 -5.60
C ILE A 92 -27.76 -5.14 -6.72
N GLY A 93 -26.91 -4.56 -7.58
CA GLY A 93 -27.37 -3.70 -8.67
C GLY A 93 -27.99 -2.36 -8.21
N HIS A 94 -27.75 -1.94 -6.98
CA HIS A 94 -28.30 -0.69 -6.44
C HIS A 94 -27.70 0.54 -7.13
N ARG A 95 -28.51 1.27 -7.93
CA ARG A 95 -28.04 2.39 -8.76
C ARG A 95 -27.35 3.49 -7.95
N GLY A 96 -27.89 3.86 -6.78
CA GLY A 96 -27.31 4.88 -5.91
C GLY A 96 -25.94 4.47 -5.36
N TYR A 97 -25.76 3.19 -5.00
CA TYR A 97 -24.48 2.66 -4.55
C TYR A 97 -23.43 2.65 -5.67
N ALA A 98 -23.84 2.21 -6.86
CA ALA A 98 -22.95 2.22 -8.04
C ALA A 98 -22.50 3.65 -8.43
N HIS A 99 -23.41 4.63 -8.31
CA HIS A 99 -23.06 6.05 -8.53
C HIS A 99 -22.06 6.54 -7.50
N LEU A 100 -22.32 6.27 -6.22
CA LEU A 100 -21.45 6.66 -5.12
C LEU A 100 -20.03 6.08 -5.27
N LEU A 101 -19.90 4.81 -5.66
CA LEU A 101 -18.61 4.17 -5.93
C LEU A 101 -17.87 4.81 -7.12
N ARG A 102 -18.59 5.21 -8.17
CA ARG A 102 -18.00 5.92 -9.31
C ARG A 102 -17.46 7.28 -8.90
N ASP A 103 -18.25 8.05 -8.15
CA ASP A 103 -17.85 9.38 -7.67
C ASP A 103 -16.64 9.28 -6.74
N MET A 104 -16.64 8.30 -5.84
CA MET A 104 -15.53 8.03 -4.95
C MET A 104 -14.25 7.70 -5.74
N ARG A 105 -14.34 6.81 -6.74
CA ARG A 105 -13.18 6.45 -7.60
C ARG A 105 -12.69 7.64 -8.41
N ALA A 106 -13.59 8.42 -9.00
CA ALA A 106 -13.23 9.61 -9.78
C ALA A 106 -12.49 10.64 -8.91
N LEU A 107 -12.99 10.87 -7.70
CA LEU A 107 -12.36 11.79 -6.76
C LEU A 107 -11.03 11.26 -6.23
N GLN A 108 -10.94 9.97 -5.92
CA GLN A 108 -9.68 9.32 -5.53
C GLN A 108 -8.63 9.40 -6.64
N ASN A 109 -9.00 9.11 -7.89
CA ASN A 109 -8.09 9.23 -9.03
C ASN A 109 -7.59 10.67 -9.18
N ARG A 110 -8.48 11.68 -9.06
CA ARG A 110 -8.10 13.08 -9.13
C ARG A 110 -7.17 13.50 -7.98
N LEU A 111 -7.40 12.99 -6.78
CA LEU A 111 -6.58 13.28 -5.59
C LEU A 111 -5.18 12.68 -5.69
N TYR A 112 -5.07 11.47 -6.21
CA TYR A 112 -3.81 10.72 -6.20
C TYR A 112 -3.09 10.71 -7.54
N ASP A 113 -3.69 11.26 -8.60
CA ASP A 113 -3.05 11.36 -9.91
C ASP A 113 -1.76 12.19 -9.81
N CYS A 114 -0.69 11.68 -10.42
CA CYS A 114 0.66 12.26 -10.37
C CYS A 114 1.36 12.27 -9.00
N THR A 115 0.80 11.70 -7.94
CA THR A 115 1.49 11.56 -6.65
C THR A 115 2.63 10.52 -6.72
N LYS A 116 3.53 10.54 -5.72
CA LYS A 116 4.55 9.47 -5.58
C LYS A 116 3.88 8.09 -5.54
N PHE A 117 2.79 7.96 -4.80
CA PHE A 117 2.08 6.70 -4.61
C PHE A 117 1.48 6.13 -5.90
N ASP A 118 0.88 6.98 -6.73
CA ASP A 118 0.36 6.58 -8.05
C ASP A 118 1.49 6.15 -8.98
N LYS A 119 2.58 6.93 -9.04
CA LYS A 119 3.75 6.61 -9.85
C LYS A 119 4.37 5.26 -9.47
N LEU A 120 4.49 4.95 -8.19
CA LEU A 120 5.02 3.67 -7.73
C LEU A 120 4.17 2.49 -8.21
N ILE A 121 2.85 2.63 -8.18
CA ILE A 121 1.94 1.61 -8.73
C ILE A 121 2.12 1.46 -10.24
N ARG A 122 2.23 2.57 -10.98
CA ARG A 122 2.42 2.56 -12.46
C ARG A 122 3.72 1.90 -12.87
N TYR A 123 4.80 2.07 -12.11
CA TYR A 123 6.08 1.41 -12.37
C TYR A 123 6.07 -0.10 -12.12
N ARG A 124 5.04 -0.65 -11.46
CA ARG A 124 4.90 -2.08 -11.15
C ARG A 124 6.14 -2.72 -10.53
N CYS A 125 6.86 -1.96 -9.74
CA CYS A 125 8.13 -2.42 -9.14
C CYS A 125 7.95 -3.44 -8.02
N ALA A 126 6.72 -3.67 -7.53
CA ALA A 126 6.37 -4.68 -6.53
C ALA A 126 4.94 -5.17 -6.70
N ASN A 127 4.63 -6.34 -6.09
CA ASN A 127 3.28 -6.91 -6.08
C ASN A 127 2.35 -6.20 -5.11
N LEU A 128 2.86 -5.74 -3.97
CA LEU A 128 2.10 -5.16 -2.89
C LEU A 128 2.73 -3.85 -2.42
N PHE A 129 1.87 -2.88 -2.08
CA PHE A 129 2.26 -1.57 -1.61
C PHE A 129 1.54 -1.25 -0.31
N PHE A 130 2.28 -0.87 0.72
CA PHE A 130 1.74 -0.56 2.03
C PHE A 130 2.18 0.82 2.52
N LEU A 131 1.25 1.55 3.12
CA LEU A 131 1.55 2.66 4.00
C LEU A 131 1.62 2.15 5.44
N VAL A 132 2.65 2.57 6.15
CA VAL A 132 2.80 2.33 7.59
C VAL A 132 2.61 3.67 8.30
N LEU A 133 1.60 3.75 9.17
CA LEU A 133 1.15 4.99 9.79
C LEU A 133 0.92 4.76 11.29
N PRO A 134 1.18 5.73 12.16
CA PRO A 134 0.64 5.73 13.52
C PRO A 134 -0.89 5.89 13.49
N GLU A 135 -1.57 5.42 14.54
CA GLU A 135 -3.03 5.35 14.59
C GLU A 135 -3.69 6.72 14.43
N GLU A 136 -3.10 7.77 14.98
CA GLU A 136 -3.62 9.14 14.90
C GLU A 136 -3.60 9.73 13.48
N LEU A 137 -2.74 9.21 12.61
CA LEU A 137 -2.67 9.63 11.20
C LEU A 137 -3.54 8.80 10.27
N PHE A 138 -4.03 7.65 10.73
CA PHE A 138 -4.83 6.79 9.89
C PHE A 138 -6.20 7.40 9.61
N ARG A 139 -6.46 7.66 8.32
CA ARG A 139 -7.76 8.02 7.77
C ARG A 139 -7.98 7.21 6.52
N GLU A 140 -8.91 6.27 6.54
CA GLU A 140 -9.15 5.34 5.43
C GLU A 140 -9.31 6.03 4.07
N PRO A 141 -10.06 7.18 3.96
CA PRO A 141 -10.19 7.91 2.70
C PRO A 141 -8.88 8.48 2.15
N GLN A 142 -7.88 8.69 3.01
CA GLN A 142 -6.58 9.26 2.63
C GLN A 142 -5.57 8.20 2.17
N ILE A 143 -5.91 6.92 2.29
CA ILE A 143 -5.05 5.85 1.79
C ILE A 143 -5.18 5.76 0.27
N PRO A 144 -4.09 5.85 -0.50
CA PRO A 144 -4.13 5.83 -1.96
C PRO A 144 -4.74 4.55 -2.50
N VAL A 145 -5.35 4.65 -3.69
CA VAL A 145 -6.02 3.50 -4.33
C VAL A 145 -5.01 2.38 -4.59
N GLY A 146 -5.35 1.17 -4.15
CA GLY A 146 -4.51 -0.01 -4.33
C GLY A 146 -3.43 -0.21 -3.27
N TRP A 147 -3.21 0.80 -2.39
CA TRP A 147 -2.32 0.67 -1.24
C TRP A 147 -3.03 0.00 -0.06
N GLY A 148 -2.30 -0.83 0.67
CA GLY A 148 -2.71 -1.30 1.99
C GLY A 148 -2.31 -0.30 3.07
N ALA A 149 -2.87 -0.46 4.28
CA ALA A 149 -2.48 0.31 5.44
C ALA A 149 -2.16 -0.61 6.61
N LEU A 150 -0.96 -0.47 7.13
CA LEU A 150 -0.51 -1.01 8.40
C LEU A 150 -0.51 0.14 9.40
N VAL A 151 -1.22 -0.03 10.49
CA VAL A 151 -1.35 0.99 11.54
C VAL A 151 -0.62 0.53 12.77
N GLU A 152 0.30 1.37 13.23
CA GLU A 152 1.03 1.17 14.47
C GLU A 152 0.20 1.71 15.64
N SER A 153 0.01 0.87 16.65
CA SER A 153 -0.59 1.23 17.93
C SER A 153 0.07 0.40 19.03
N ASN A 154 0.58 1.05 20.06
CA ASN A 154 1.22 0.41 21.22
C ASN A 154 2.38 -0.56 20.84
N GLY A 155 3.18 -0.22 19.84
CA GLY A 155 4.30 -1.04 19.39
C GLY A 155 3.91 -2.25 18.52
N ALA A 156 2.63 -2.39 18.16
CA ALA A 156 2.13 -3.43 17.29
C ALA A 156 1.62 -2.87 15.97
N LEU A 157 1.86 -3.61 14.88
CA LEU A 157 1.34 -3.27 13.55
C LEU A 157 0.08 -4.08 13.26
N THR A 158 -1.00 -3.39 12.94
CA THR A 158 -2.29 -3.99 12.57
C THR A 158 -2.62 -3.67 11.12
N LEU A 159 -3.04 -4.67 10.34
CA LEU A 159 -3.50 -4.48 8.97
C LEU A 159 -4.93 -3.93 8.98
N LYS A 160 -5.10 -2.63 8.74
CA LYS A 160 -6.42 -1.96 8.68
C LYS A 160 -7.01 -1.97 7.26
N ARG A 161 -6.16 -1.99 6.22
CA ARG A 161 -6.60 -2.06 4.83
C ARG A 161 -5.71 -3.00 4.04
N LYS A 162 -6.32 -3.95 3.31
CA LYS A 162 -5.59 -4.85 2.42
C LYS A 162 -5.15 -4.12 1.14
N PRO A 163 -3.92 -4.35 0.66
CA PRO A 163 -3.48 -3.81 -0.63
C PRO A 163 -4.12 -4.59 -1.79
N THR A 164 -4.19 -3.95 -2.95
CA THR A 164 -4.53 -4.65 -4.19
C THR A 164 -3.28 -5.33 -4.75
N TRP A 165 -3.40 -6.62 -5.07
CA TRP A 165 -2.35 -7.35 -5.78
C TRP A 165 -2.07 -6.72 -7.14
N ARG A 166 -0.79 -6.59 -7.50
CA ARG A 166 -0.32 -6.13 -8.80
C ARG A 166 0.56 -7.19 -9.43
N ASP A 167 0.28 -7.52 -10.68
CA ASP A 167 1.15 -8.41 -11.42
C ASP A 167 2.42 -7.68 -11.81
N THR A 168 3.54 -8.29 -11.47
CA THR A 168 4.90 -7.83 -11.79
C THR A 168 5.62 -8.94 -12.54
N THR A 169 6.55 -8.58 -13.41
CA THR A 169 7.38 -9.57 -14.11
C THR A 169 8.36 -10.25 -13.14
N ALA A 170 8.85 -11.42 -13.50
CA ALA A 170 9.91 -12.08 -12.74
C ALA A 170 11.17 -11.20 -12.66
N GLU A 171 11.50 -10.52 -13.76
CA GLU A 171 12.62 -9.59 -13.85
C GLU A 171 12.49 -8.41 -12.84
N ASP A 172 11.30 -7.83 -12.72
CA ASP A 172 11.05 -6.74 -11.76
C ASP A 172 11.21 -7.22 -10.31
N ARG A 173 10.74 -8.44 -10.01
CA ARG A 173 10.90 -9.02 -8.67
C ARG A 173 12.37 -9.33 -8.35
N ILE A 174 13.12 -9.86 -9.31
CA ILE A 174 14.56 -10.09 -9.18
C ILE A 174 15.29 -8.75 -9.00
N GLY A 175 14.99 -7.77 -9.84
CA GLY A 175 15.59 -6.44 -9.72
C GLY A 175 15.34 -5.78 -8.36
N LEU A 176 14.15 -5.95 -7.76
CA LEU A 176 13.90 -5.47 -6.41
C LEU A 176 14.69 -6.26 -5.36
N LEU A 177 14.80 -7.59 -5.50
CA LEU A 177 15.60 -8.44 -4.61
C LEU A 177 17.09 -8.02 -4.63
N GLU A 178 17.65 -7.74 -5.81
CA GLU A 178 19.01 -7.22 -5.95
C GLU A 178 19.19 -5.89 -5.21
N ARG A 179 18.22 -4.97 -5.31
CA ARG A 179 18.25 -3.70 -4.60
C ARG A 179 18.18 -3.87 -3.08
N ILE A 180 17.38 -4.82 -2.60
CA ILE A 180 17.33 -5.19 -1.18
C ILE A 180 18.70 -5.72 -0.72
N ALA A 181 19.30 -6.63 -1.49
CA ALA A 181 20.61 -7.20 -1.18
C ALA A 181 21.71 -6.12 -1.12
N ILE A 182 21.76 -5.23 -2.11
CA ILE A 182 22.70 -4.11 -2.14
C ILE A 182 22.52 -3.20 -0.93
N ALA A 183 21.28 -2.85 -0.60
CA ALA A 183 20.98 -1.99 0.55
C ALA A 183 21.38 -2.66 1.87
N GLY A 184 21.08 -3.96 2.03
CA GLY A 184 21.47 -4.75 3.19
C GLY A 184 22.98 -4.84 3.36
N THR A 185 23.71 -5.13 2.28
CA THR A 185 25.18 -5.18 2.27
C THR A 185 25.79 -3.83 2.69
N ARG A 186 25.24 -2.72 2.19
CA ARG A 186 25.72 -1.37 2.59
C ARG A 186 25.54 -1.09 4.07
N VAL A 187 24.42 -1.56 4.66
CA VAL A 187 24.19 -1.39 6.11
C VAL A 187 25.17 -2.24 6.91
N LEU A 188 25.36 -3.52 6.52
CA LEU A 188 26.34 -4.41 7.16
C LEU A 188 27.75 -3.87 7.09
N ASN A 189 28.20 -3.42 5.92
CA ASN A 189 29.53 -2.85 5.77
C ASN A 189 29.73 -1.61 6.65
N ARG A 190 28.70 -0.75 6.77
CA ARG A 190 28.76 0.41 7.66
C ARG A 190 28.80 0.01 9.14
N GLN A 191 28.04 -1.00 9.54
CA GLN A 191 28.04 -1.48 10.93
C GLN A 191 29.35 -2.17 11.33
N LEU A 192 29.97 -2.86 10.37
CA LEU A 192 31.23 -3.59 10.57
C LEU A 192 32.46 -2.74 10.24
N GLU A 193 32.27 -1.47 9.85
CA GLU A 193 33.34 -0.53 9.44
C GLU A 193 34.20 -1.09 8.29
N ILE A 194 33.64 -1.98 7.45
CA ILE A 194 34.35 -2.59 6.32
C ILE A 194 34.31 -1.62 5.13
N GLY A 195 35.48 -1.03 4.79
CA GLY A 195 35.67 -0.30 3.54
C GLY A 195 36.05 -1.23 2.38
N TRP A 196 35.54 -0.96 1.18
CA TRP A 196 35.89 -1.73 -0.03
C TRP A 196 37.41 -1.75 -0.30
N ASP A 197 38.13 -0.69 0.09
CA ASP A 197 39.57 -0.57 -0.08
C ASP A 197 40.35 -1.60 0.75
N GLN A 198 39.82 -2.04 1.88
CA GLN A 198 40.41 -3.07 2.72
C GLN A 198 40.23 -4.48 2.15
N VAL A 199 39.14 -4.73 1.44
CA VAL A 199 38.87 -6.03 0.80
C VAL A 199 39.70 -6.21 -0.47
N ALA A 200 40.01 -5.13 -1.18
CA ALA A 200 40.85 -5.13 -2.38
C ALA A 200 42.34 -5.31 -2.04
N ALA A 201 42.81 -4.80 -0.91
CA ALA A 201 44.20 -4.90 -0.48
C ALA A 201 44.60 -6.30 0.02
N GLY A 202 43.66 -7.17 0.39
CA GLY A 202 43.92 -8.55 0.83
C GLY A 202 44.10 -9.58 -0.29
N ARG A 203 44.20 -9.17 -1.55
CA ARG A 203 44.42 -10.03 -2.74
C ARG A 203 45.83 -9.86 -3.36
N SER A 204 46.83 -9.56 -2.54
CA SER A 204 48.23 -9.55 -2.96
C SER A 204 48.90 -10.82 -2.52
#